data_f553a47129a8c77a5f67de29cfd33f7d
#
_entry.id   f553a47129a8c77a5f67de29cfd33f7d
#
_cell.length_a   1.000
_cell.length_b   1.000
_cell.length_c   1.000
_cell.angle_alpha   90.00
_cell.angle_beta   90.00
_cell.angle_gamma   90.00
#
_symmetry.space_group_name_H-M   'P 1'
#
loop_
_entity.id
_entity.type
_entity.pdbx_description
1 polymer ?
#
loop_
_entity_poly.entity_id
_entity_poly.type
_entity_poly.pdbx_seq_one_letter_code
_entity_poly.pdbx_strand_id
1 'polypeptide(L)'
;ICYKRITWEEILPIWEEHLTTMSTEPTSAMCFFLGDDNQPAYDLKNMQFTPTFWGAFHNDKLVGVNSGHMCVDRLYRSRGLVVLPEYRGLGLGQKLLMKTIAQAKQEKAIVCWSYPKLDILHTYMSVHFSRKNPYFNFLDMETIETLNTRAAYIIDEKGIDAYHKEYYKKV
;
A
#
# COMPACT_ATOMS: atom_id res chain seq x y z
N ILE A 1 3.92 -11.30 19.44
CA ILE A 1 3.14 -10.57 18.42
C ILE A 1 2.62 -11.57 17.39
N CYS A 2 1.32 -11.52 17.18
CA CYS A 2 0.65 -12.31 16.15
C CYS A 2 0.27 -11.41 14.97
N TYR A 3 0.52 -11.88 13.75
CA TYR A 3 0.16 -11.15 12.52
C TYR A 3 -0.92 -11.94 11.79
N LYS A 4 -2.05 -11.29 11.51
CA LYS A 4 -3.15 -11.96 10.80
C LYS A 4 -3.93 -10.97 9.93
N ARG A 5 -4.67 -11.52 8.98
CA ARG A 5 -5.64 -10.73 8.23
C ARG A 5 -6.77 -10.28 9.14
N ILE A 6 -7.20 -9.05 8.94
CA ILE A 6 -8.30 -8.44 9.67
C ILE A 6 -9.32 -7.88 8.69
N THR A 7 -10.48 -7.52 9.20
CA THR A 7 -11.54 -6.90 8.42
C THR A 7 -11.38 -5.38 8.39
N TRP A 8 -12.10 -4.74 7.48
CA TRP A 8 -12.21 -3.28 7.46
C TRP A 8 -12.75 -2.74 8.79
N GLU A 9 -13.75 -3.40 9.36
CA GLU A 9 -14.34 -3.02 10.63
C GLU A 9 -13.33 -3.06 11.78
N GLU A 10 -12.44 -4.04 11.77
CA GLU A 10 -11.38 -4.16 12.78
C GLU A 10 -10.30 -3.07 12.64
N ILE A 11 -9.97 -2.65 11.43
CA ILE A 11 -8.96 -1.61 11.19
C ILE A 11 -9.49 -0.20 11.41
N LEU A 12 -10.80 0.00 11.26
CA LEU A 12 -11.44 1.30 11.24
C LEU A 12 -11.11 2.20 12.44
N PRO A 13 -11.13 1.73 13.70
CA PRO A 13 -10.76 2.58 14.84
C PRO A 13 -9.34 3.14 14.76
N ILE A 14 -8.37 2.33 14.36
CA ILE A 14 -6.98 2.79 14.17
C ILE A 14 -6.89 3.74 12.99
N TRP A 15 -7.63 3.46 11.93
CA TRP A 15 -7.67 4.33 10.76
C TRP A 15 -8.20 5.71 11.10
N GLU A 16 -9.30 5.80 11.80
CA GLU A 16 -9.90 7.06 12.23
C GLU A 16 -8.99 7.85 13.17
N GLU A 17 -8.34 7.18 14.11
CA GLU A 17 -7.48 7.83 15.09
C GLU A 17 -6.15 8.32 14.50
N HIS A 18 -5.51 7.53 13.63
CA HIS A 18 -4.13 7.76 13.21
C HIS A 18 -3.95 8.11 11.74
N LEU A 19 -4.92 7.84 10.89
CA LEU A 19 -4.79 7.92 9.43
C LEU A 19 -5.76 8.90 8.77
N THR A 20 -6.62 9.57 9.51
CA THR A 20 -7.57 10.55 8.98
C THR A 20 -6.90 11.73 8.28
N THR A 21 -5.66 12.04 8.67
CA THR A 21 -4.86 13.09 8.00
C THR A 21 -4.37 12.69 6.61
N MET A 22 -4.47 11.41 6.26
CA MET A 22 -4.07 10.91 4.93
C MET A 22 -5.17 11.08 3.89
N SER A 23 -6.37 11.39 4.32
CA SER A 23 -7.54 11.59 3.49
C SER A 23 -8.54 12.43 4.27
N THR A 24 -9.26 13.28 3.56
CA THR A 24 -10.34 14.10 4.15
C THR A 24 -11.59 13.28 4.48
N GLU A 25 -11.62 12.00 4.04
CA GLU A 25 -12.75 11.12 4.24
C GLU A 25 -12.45 10.07 5.32
N PRO A 26 -13.36 9.88 6.30
CA PRO A 26 -13.18 8.89 7.36
C PRO A 26 -13.03 7.45 6.86
N THR A 27 -13.58 7.17 5.69
CA THR A 27 -13.60 5.83 5.09
C THR A 27 -12.55 5.67 4.00
N SER A 28 -11.43 6.36 4.11
CA SER A 28 -10.47 6.52 3.03
C SER A 28 -9.89 5.22 2.47
N ALA A 29 -9.75 4.15 3.27
CA ALA A 29 -9.31 2.87 2.73
C ALA A 29 -10.32 2.33 1.72
N MET A 30 -11.60 2.34 2.07
CA MET A 30 -12.68 1.93 1.16
C MET A 30 -12.89 2.93 0.04
N CYS A 31 -12.81 4.24 0.31
CA CYS A 31 -12.87 5.25 -0.73
C CYS A 31 -11.77 5.09 -1.77
N PHE A 32 -10.61 4.58 -1.35
CA PHE A 32 -9.54 4.28 -2.29
C PHE A 32 -9.84 3.10 -3.19
N PHE A 33 -10.62 2.15 -2.72
CA PHE A 33 -11.09 1.03 -3.54
C PHE A 33 -12.25 1.42 -4.42
N LEU A 34 -13.09 2.30 -3.91
CA LEU A 34 -14.23 2.84 -4.65
C LEU A 34 -13.82 3.99 -5.58
N GLY A 35 -12.57 4.45 -5.46
CA GLY A 35 -12.13 5.69 -6.03
C GLY A 35 -12.49 6.88 -5.14
N ASP A 36 -12.07 8.06 -5.52
CA ASP A 36 -12.68 9.26 -4.98
C ASP A 36 -14.06 9.47 -5.60
N ASP A 37 -14.84 10.41 -5.07
CA ASP A 37 -16.25 10.62 -5.42
C ASP A 37 -16.53 10.79 -6.92
N ASN A 38 -15.53 11.10 -7.72
CA ASN A 38 -15.68 11.43 -9.14
C ASN A 38 -15.13 10.35 -10.08
N GLN A 39 -14.26 9.47 -9.60
CA GLN A 39 -13.66 8.42 -10.42
C GLN A 39 -13.43 7.17 -9.59
N PRO A 40 -14.35 6.20 -9.62
CA PRO A 40 -14.10 4.92 -8.98
C PRO A 40 -12.81 4.32 -9.54
N ALA A 41 -11.81 4.19 -8.68
CA ALA A 41 -10.54 3.56 -9.04
C ALA A 41 -10.75 2.06 -9.34
N TYR A 42 -11.81 1.48 -8.78
CA TYR A 42 -12.12 0.07 -8.94
C TYR A 42 -13.61 -0.17 -9.06
N ASP A 43 -13.99 -1.02 -9.99
CA ASP A 43 -15.28 -1.67 -9.97
C ASP A 43 -15.16 -2.93 -9.09
N LEU A 44 -15.68 -2.85 -7.87
CA LEU A 44 -15.63 -3.97 -6.92
C LEU A 44 -16.27 -5.24 -7.47
N LYS A 45 -17.23 -5.12 -8.37
CA LYS A 45 -17.90 -6.27 -8.99
C LYS A 45 -16.98 -7.03 -9.95
N ASN A 46 -16.00 -6.32 -10.52
CA ASN A 46 -15.05 -6.87 -11.49
C ASN A 46 -13.65 -7.05 -10.92
N MET A 47 -13.45 -6.75 -9.63
CA MET A 47 -12.17 -6.99 -8.98
C MET A 47 -11.90 -8.48 -8.83
N GLN A 48 -10.76 -8.91 -9.32
CA GLN A 48 -10.30 -10.28 -9.14
C GLN A 48 -9.97 -10.58 -7.68
N PHE A 49 -9.44 -9.60 -6.96
CA PHE A 49 -9.04 -9.73 -5.56
C PHE A 49 -9.63 -8.61 -4.73
N THR A 50 -10.12 -8.96 -3.55
CA THR A 50 -10.57 -7.98 -2.57
C THR A 50 -9.37 -7.32 -1.87
N PRO A 51 -9.54 -6.08 -1.35
CA PRO A 51 -8.53 -5.44 -0.53
C PRO A 51 -8.14 -6.28 0.69
N THR A 52 -6.88 -6.20 1.09
CA THR A 52 -6.38 -6.93 2.25
C THR A 52 -5.96 -5.98 3.35
N PHE A 53 -6.32 -6.35 4.58
CA PHE A 53 -5.93 -5.63 5.78
C PHE A 53 -5.17 -6.57 6.69
N TRP A 54 -4.03 -6.11 7.19
CA TRP A 54 -3.17 -6.88 8.09
C TRP A 54 -3.08 -6.20 9.44
N GLY A 55 -3.17 -6.99 10.48
CA GLY A 55 -3.04 -6.54 11.86
C GLY A 55 -1.92 -7.26 12.60
N ALA A 56 -1.21 -6.52 13.44
CA ALA A 56 -0.29 -7.03 14.44
C ALA A 56 -0.98 -6.94 15.80
N PHE A 57 -0.97 -8.06 16.55
CA PHE A 57 -1.65 -8.18 17.83
C PHE A 57 -0.67 -8.54 18.93
N HIS A 58 -0.82 -7.88 20.06
CA HIS A 58 -0.17 -8.23 21.31
C HIS A 58 -1.25 -8.48 22.36
N ASN A 59 -1.35 -9.75 22.84
CA ASN A 59 -2.37 -10.16 23.80
C ASN A 59 -3.79 -9.68 23.40
N ASP A 60 -4.20 -10.01 22.19
CA ASP A 60 -5.50 -9.65 21.59
C ASP A 60 -5.73 -8.16 21.33
N LYS A 61 -4.77 -7.30 21.67
CA LYS A 61 -4.80 -5.88 21.33
C LYS A 61 -4.22 -5.66 19.94
N LEU A 62 -4.95 -4.96 19.07
CA LEU A 62 -4.43 -4.53 17.78
C LEU A 62 -3.46 -3.37 17.97
N VAL A 63 -2.19 -3.57 17.61
CA VAL A 63 -1.09 -2.63 17.88
C VAL A 63 -0.40 -2.12 16.62
N GLY A 64 -0.72 -2.66 15.48
CA GLY A 64 -0.21 -2.20 14.19
C GLY A 64 -1.06 -2.70 13.04
N VAL A 65 -1.10 -1.94 11.96
CA VAL A 65 -1.90 -2.26 10.78
C VAL A 65 -1.18 -1.86 9.50
N ASN A 66 -1.53 -2.53 8.42
CA ASN A 66 -1.28 -2.07 7.05
C ASN A 66 -2.36 -2.61 6.13
N SER A 67 -2.61 -1.93 5.03
CA SER A 67 -3.52 -2.41 4.00
C SER A 67 -2.83 -2.48 2.64
N GLY A 68 -3.41 -3.26 1.76
CA GLY A 68 -2.94 -3.36 0.39
C GLY A 68 -4.06 -3.66 -0.59
N HIS A 69 -3.90 -3.17 -1.80
CA HIS A 69 -4.87 -3.39 -2.86
C HIS A 69 -4.23 -3.34 -4.24
N MET A 70 -4.76 -4.15 -5.14
CA MET A 70 -4.33 -4.14 -6.53
C MET A 70 -4.89 -2.90 -7.23
N CYS A 71 -4.00 -2.12 -7.83
CA CYS A 71 -4.35 -1.06 -8.75
C CYS A 71 -4.42 -1.59 -10.18
N VAL A 72 -4.82 -0.74 -11.12
CA VAL A 72 -4.76 -1.04 -12.54
C VAL A 72 -3.32 -1.43 -12.95
N ASP A 73 -3.19 -2.19 -14.01
CA ASP A 73 -1.89 -2.59 -14.57
C ASP A 73 -1.01 -3.43 -13.63
N ARG A 74 -1.63 -4.14 -12.68
CA ARG A 74 -0.94 -5.01 -11.73
C ARG A 74 0.05 -4.26 -10.82
N LEU A 75 -0.30 -3.06 -10.46
CA LEU A 75 0.44 -2.23 -9.51
C LEU A 75 -0.26 -2.32 -8.14
N TYR A 76 0.39 -2.94 -7.18
CA TYR A 76 -0.18 -3.18 -5.85
C TYR A 76 0.20 -2.05 -4.89
N ARG A 77 -0.77 -1.40 -4.30
CA ARG A 77 -0.52 -0.32 -3.36
C ARG A 77 -0.54 -0.80 -1.91
N SER A 78 0.52 -0.47 -1.18
CA SER A 78 0.56 -0.52 0.28
C SER A 78 0.09 0.81 0.85
N ARG A 79 -0.82 0.79 1.82
CA ARG A 79 -1.39 2.01 2.37
C ARG A 79 -1.80 1.86 3.82
N GLY A 80 -1.55 2.92 4.60
CA GLY A 80 -2.05 3.02 5.96
C GLY A 80 -1.22 2.23 6.96
N LEU A 81 0.10 2.19 6.78
CA LEU A 81 1.00 1.59 7.75
C LEU A 81 1.05 2.42 9.03
N VAL A 82 0.57 1.84 10.12
CA VAL A 82 0.62 2.44 11.46
C VAL A 82 1.05 1.39 12.47
N VAL A 83 1.97 1.79 13.35
CA VAL A 83 2.31 1.04 14.56
C VAL A 83 2.11 1.99 15.74
N LEU A 84 1.40 1.53 16.76
CA LEU A 84 1.16 2.35 17.96
C LEU A 84 2.49 2.75 18.60
N PRO A 85 2.60 3.98 19.16
CA PRO A 85 3.87 4.52 19.62
C PRO A 85 4.66 3.60 20.56
N GLU A 86 3.99 2.98 21.51
CA GLU A 86 4.62 2.08 22.50
C GLU A 86 5.15 0.77 21.91
N TYR A 87 4.79 0.45 20.66
CA TYR A 87 5.23 -0.76 19.95
C TYR A 87 6.22 -0.47 18.81
N ARG A 88 6.60 0.78 18.63
CA ARG A 88 7.57 1.17 17.60
C ARG A 88 8.97 0.71 17.92
N GLY A 89 9.81 0.58 16.89
CA GLY A 89 11.19 0.13 17.06
C GLY A 89 11.36 -1.37 17.30
N LEU A 90 10.29 -2.14 17.22
CA LEU A 90 10.30 -3.60 17.45
C LEU A 90 10.16 -4.42 16.14
N GLY A 91 10.18 -3.75 14.99
CA GLY A 91 10.08 -4.42 13.69
C GLY A 91 8.67 -4.76 13.23
N LEU A 92 7.63 -4.29 13.91
CA LEU A 92 6.24 -4.60 13.54
C LEU A 92 5.87 -4.04 12.16
N GLY A 93 6.29 -2.82 11.86
CA GLY A 93 6.04 -2.20 10.56
C GLY A 93 6.68 -2.98 9.42
N GLN A 94 7.90 -3.44 9.59
CA GLN A 94 8.59 -4.30 8.62
C GLN A 94 7.82 -5.60 8.37
N LYS A 95 7.36 -6.26 9.42
CA LYS A 95 6.60 -7.50 9.32
C LYS A 95 5.26 -7.29 8.60
N LEU A 96 4.57 -6.21 8.91
CA LEU A 96 3.31 -5.85 8.23
C LEU A 96 3.54 -5.58 6.74
N LEU A 97 4.61 -4.86 6.39
CA LEU A 97 4.97 -4.64 4.98
C LEU A 97 5.33 -5.95 4.27
N MET A 98 6.06 -6.83 4.93
CA MET A 98 6.39 -8.15 4.36
C MET A 98 5.13 -8.97 4.07
N LYS A 99 4.11 -8.91 4.93
CA LYS A 99 2.81 -9.53 4.69
C LYS A 99 2.12 -8.92 3.47
N THR A 100 2.17 -7.61 3.34
CA THR A 100 1.59 -6.88 2.20
C THR A 100 2.31 -7.23 0.89
N ILE A 101 3.64 -7.29 0.91
CA ILE A 101 4.43 -7.71 -0.26
C ILE A 101 4.11 -9.15 -0.66
N ALA A 102 4.01 -10.05 0.32
CA ALA A 102 3.65 -11.45 0.06
C ALA A 102 2.28 -11.56 -0.59
N GLN A 103 1.31 -10.77 -0.14
CA GLN A 103 -0.02 -10.69 -0.75
C GLN A 103 0.05 -10.14 -2.18
N ALA A 104 0.83 -9.10 -2.40
CA ALA A 104 1.06 -8.55 -3.73
C ALA A 104 1.63 -9.60 -4.70
N LYS A 105 2.59 -10.38 -4.24
CA LYS A 105 3.16 -11.49 -5.02
C LYS A 105 2.12 -12.57 -5.33
N GLN A 106 1.30 -12.92 -4.35
CA GLN A 106 0.23 -13.90 -4.52
C GLN A 106 -0.80 -13.45 -5.56
N GLU A 107 -1.11 -12.16 -5.59
CA GLU A 107 -2.01 -11.56 -6.57
C GLU A 107 -1.33 -11.28 -7.92
N LYS A 108 -0.05 -11.64 -8.06
CA LYS A 108 0.76 -11.47 -9.27
C LYS A 108 0.95 -10.02 -9.69
N ALA A 109 1.11 -9.13 -8.72
CA ALA A 109 1.52 -7.76 -8.96
C ALA A 109 2.93 -7.71 -9.55
N ILE A 110 3.20 -6.70 -10.35
CA ILE A 110 4.55 -6.44 -10.88
C ILE A 110 5.35 -5.52 -9.97
N VAL A 111 4.67 -4.63 -9.25
CA VAL A 111 5.26 -3.68 -8.31
C VAL A 111 4.36 -3.55 -7.09
N CYS A 112 4.95 -3.42 -5.91
CA CYS A 112 4.28 -2.93 -4.71
C CYS A 112 4.79 -1.52 -4.43
N TRP A 113 3.91 -0.54 -4.28
CA TRP A 113 4.28 0.85 -4.15
C TRP A 113 3.49 1.57 -3.07
N SER A 114 3.99 2.72 -2.64
CA SER A 114 3.34 3.55 -1.64
C SER A 114 3.81 5.01 -1.74
N TYR A 115 3.11 5.88 -1.01
CA TYR A 115 3.53 7.24 -0.69
C TYR A 115 3.85 7.33 0.81
N PRO A 116 4.94 6.75 1.30
CA PRO A 116 5.22 6.79 2.72
C PRO A 116 5.52 8.22 3.18
N LYS A 117 4.99 8.59 4.34
CA LYS A 117 5.41 9.81 5.03
C LYS A 117 6.88 9.69 5.41
N LEU A 118 7.56 10.83 5.56
CA LEU A 118 9.00 10.83 5.85
C LEU A 118 9.36 10.09 7.15
N ASP A 119 8.48 10.13 8.15
CA ASP A 119 8.68 9.46 9.43
C ASP A 119 8.64 7.93 9.36
N ILE A 120 7.98 7.36 8.33
CA ILE A 120 7.90 5.90 8.11
C ILE A 120 8.65 5.43 6.86
N LEU A 121 9.24 6.34 6.11
CA LEU A 121 9.97 6.00 4.88
C LEU A 121 11.09 4.99 5.14
N HIS A 122 11.82 5.13 6.25
CA HIS A 122 12.90 4.22 6.61
C HIS A 122 12.39 2.77 6.78
N THR A 123 11.16 2.57 7.27
CA THR A 123 10.56 1.25 7.40
C THR A 123 10.35 0.60 6.04
N TYR A 124 9.82 1.36 5.08
CA TYR A 124 9.69 0.89 3.69
C TYR A 124 11.04 0.55 3.08
N MET A 125 12.02 1.41 3.23
CA MET A 125 13.36 1.17 2.67
C MET A 125 14.06 -0.03 3.31
N SER A 126 13.80 -0.32 4.57
CA SER A 126 14.37 -1.48 5.27
C SER A 126 13.89 -2.82 4.72
N VAL A 127 12.76 -2.85 4.02
CA VAL A 127 12.24 -4.04 3.32
C VAL A 127 12.39 -3.91 1.79
N HIS A 128 13.39 -3.13 1.36
CA HIS A 128 13.83 -3.00 -0.03
C HIS A 128 12.92 -2.20 -0.96
N PHE A 129 12.03 -1.37 -0.45
CA PHE A 129 11.43 -0.32 -1.26
C PHE A 129 12.51 0.69 -1.64
N SER A 130 12.46 1.19 -2.86
CA SER A 130 13.40 2.17 -3.37
C SER A 130 12.69 3.43 -3.86
N ARG A 131 13.29 4.58 -3.59
CA ARG A 131 12.85 5.86 -4.14
C ARG A 131 13.47 6.17 -5.49
N LYS A 132 14.57 5.48 -5.83
CA LYS A 132 15.34 5.69 -7.06
C LYS A 132 15.03 4.60 -8.08
N ASN A 133 13.76 4.48 -8.45
CA ASN A 133 13.35 3.48 -9.43
C ASN A 133 13.09 4.17 -10.78
N PRO A 134 13.69 3.72 -11.88
CA PRO A 134 13.46 4.29 -13.20
C PRO A 134 12.01 4.17 -13.69
N TYR A 135 11.24 3.29 -13.08
CA TYR A 135 9.84 3.06 -13.45
C TYR A 135 8.84 3.93 -12.69
N PHE A 136 9.28 4.85 -11.85
CA PHE A 136 8.37 5.69 -11.05
C PHE A 136 7.40 6.51 -11.89
N ASN A 137 7.81 6.93 -13.07
CA ASN A 137 6.97 7.70 -13.97
C ASN A 137 5.72 6.95 -14.45
N PHE A 138 5.69 5.63 -14.30
CA PHE A 138 4.52 4.81 -14.68
C PHE A 138 3.52 4.62 -13.55
N LEU A 139 3.94 4.88 -12.32
CA LEU A 139 3.12 4.63 -11.16
C LEU A 139 2.15 5.77 -10.88
N ASP A 140 2.48 6.97 -11.36
CA ASP A 140 1.68 8.16 -11.08
C ASP A 140 2.16 9.34 -11.92
N MET A 141 1.23 10.16 -12.31
CA MET A 141 1.43 11.33 -13.17
C MET A 141 1.20 12.67 -12.45
N GLU A 142 0.97 12.65 -11.13
CA GLU A 142 0.40 13.81 -10.47
C GLU A 142 1.39 14.96 -10.23
N THR A 143 2.24 14.89 -9.22
CA THR A 143 3.08 16.04 -8.85
C THR A 143 4.51 15.66 -8.52
N ILE A 144 5.41 16.63 -8.64
CA ILE A 144 6.82 16.46 -8.22
C ILE A 144 6.91 16.10 -6.74
N GLU A 145 6.04 16.62 -5.90
CA GLU A 145 6.01 16.33 -4.46
C GLU A 145 5.67 14.86 -4.21
N THR A 146 4.65 14.33 -4.88
CA THR A 146 4.27 12.92 -4.76
C THR A 146 5.35 12.00 -5.32
N LEU A 147 6.01 12.38 -6.40
CA LEU A 147 7.13 11.64 -6.97
C LEU A 147 8.30 11.54 -5.98
N ASN A 148 8.60 12.63 -5.27
CA ASN A 148 9.71 12.67 -4.31
C ASN A 148 9.51 11.77 -3.09
N THR A 149 8.28 11.47 -2.71
CA THR A 149 7.96 10.64 -1.55
C THR A 149 7.60 9.21 -1.91
N ARG A 150 7.42 8.91 -3.21
CA ARG A 150 7.05 7.57 -3.66
C ARG A 150 8.17 6.57 -3.42
N ALA A 151 7.79 5.37 -3.01
CA ALA A 151 8.68 4.24 -2.89
C ALA A 151 8.04 3.00 -3.54
N ALA A 152 8.86 2.16 -4.16
CA ALA A 152 8.39 0.95 -4.83
C ALA A 152 9.30 -0.24 -4.56
N TYR A 153 8.69 -1.41 -4.47
CA TYR A 153 9.33 -2.71 -4.42
C TYR A 153 9.02 -3.47 -5.71
N ILE A 154 10.04 -3.79 -6.48
CA ILE A 154 9.88 -4.51 -7.75
C ILE A 154 9.66 -5.99 -7.45
N ILE A 155 8.56 -6.54 -7.96
CA ILE A 155 8.22 -7.95 -7.83
C ILE A 155 8.60 -8.71 -9.10
N ASP A 156 8.26 -8.15 -10.27
CA ASP A 156 8.50 -8.78 -11.57
C ASP A 156 9.09 -7.76 -12.55
N GLU A 157 10.42 -7.77 -12.67
CA GLU A 157 11.13 -6.87 -13.60
C GLU A 157 10.71 -7.06 -15.06
N LYS A 158 10.51 -8.28 -15.48
CA LYS A 158 10.09 -8.58 -16.86
C LYS A 158 8.69 -8.04 -17.13
N GLY A 159 7.80 -8.14 -16.15
CA GLY A 159 6.46 -7.58 -16.22
C GLY A 159 6.48 -6.05 -16.32
N ILE A 160 7.39 -5.40 -15.61
CA ILE A 160 7.59 -3.95 -15.71
C ILE A 160 8.09 -3.57 -17.10
N ASP A 161 9.09 -4.26 -17.63
CA ASP A 161 9.62 -3.98 -18.96
C ASP A 161 8.56 -4.15 -20.05
N ALA A 162 7.73 -5.18 -19.95
CA ALA A 162 6.60 -5.39 -20.84
C ALA A 162 5.59 -4.26 -20.75
N TYR A 163 5.21 -3.86 -19.53
CA TYR A 163 4.31 -2.74 -19.28
C TYR A 163 4.86 -1.42 -19.84
N HIS A 164 6.13 -1.17 -19.63
CA HIS A 164 6.84 -0.01 -20.14
C HIS A 164 6.77 0.09 -21.66
N LYS A 165 7.05 -1.00 -22.36
CA LYS A 165 6.95 -1.07 -23.82
C LYS A 165 5.54 -0.77 -24.31
N GLU A 166 4.53 -1.35 -23.64
CA GLU A 166 3.11 -1.11 -23.96
C GLU A 166 2.73 0.36 -23.74
N TYR A 167 3.16 0.95 -22.63
CA TYR A 167 2.89 2.35 -22.33
C TYR A 167 3.42 3.28 -23.41
N TYR A 168 4.68 3.10 -23.83
CA TYR A 168 5.27 3.95 -24.87
C TYR A 168 4.69 3.76 -26.25
N LYS A 169 4.11 2.62 -26.54
CA LYS A 169 3.37 2.42 -27.80
C LYS A 169 2.08 3.23 -27.86
N LYS A 170 1.49 3.57 -26.72
CA LYS A 170 0.23 4.32 -26.64
C LYS A 170 0.43 5.84 -26.62
N VAL A 171 1.65 6.28 -26.44
CA VAL A 171 2.04 7.68 -26.40
C VAL A 171 2.75 8.06 -27.68
#